data_ab63cf876a6197b91fbdbec42dd50ece
#
_entry.id   ab63cf876a6197b91fbdbec42dd50ece
#
_cell.length_a   1.000
_cell.length_b   1.000
_cell.length_c   1.000
_cell.angle_alpha   90.00
_cell.angle_beta   90.00
_cell.angle_gamma   90.00
#
_symmetry.space_group_name_H-M   'P 1'
#
loop_
_entity.id
_entity.type
_entity.pdbx_description
1 polymer ?
#
loop_
_entity_poly.entity_id
_entity_poly.type
_entity_poly.pdbx_seq_one_letter_code
_entity_poly.pdbx_strand_id
1 'polypeptide(L)'
;MAISSTLDGKIIKIIDGDTVYFQANNDDGYKKLRLVGIDAPEMKQAFGHKSKQCLANLINNKLVQIISFGEDRYKRTLAKILIEKIDINLAMIENGCAWFYRRYKNTLDIDDQAMYDQAEIFAIENKKGLFSNQEAEAPWDWRKKN
;
A
#
# COMPACT_ATOMS: atom_id res chain seq x y z
N MET A 1 -5.55 8.63 20.09
CA MET A 1 -6.01 7.63 19.11
C MET A 1 -6.62 8.33 17.90
N ALA A 2 -6.15 8.02 16.71
CA ALA A 2 -6.70 8.65 15.52
C ALA A 2 -8.12 8.13 15.26
N ILE A 3 -9.04 9.04 14.88
CA ILE A 3 -10.39 8.67 14.48
C ILE A 3 -10.30 8.18 13.05
N SER A 4 -10.67 6.94 12.81
CA SER A 4 -10.74 6.37 11.46
C SER A 4 -12.17 6.45 10.94
N SER A 5 -12.33 6.56 9.62
CA SER A 5 -13.62 6.52 8.96
C SER A 5 -13.54 5.51 7.80
N THR A 6 -14.70 4.93 7.46
CA THR A 6 -14.78 3.96 6.36
C THR A 6 -15.64 4.51 5.23
N LEU A 7 -15.23 4.21 4.00
CA LEU A 7 -15.96 4.58 2.80
C LEU A 7 -15.94 3.41 1.82
N ASP A 8 -17.06 3.20 1.14
CA ASP A 8 -17.15 2.23 0.06
C ASP A 8 -17.03 2.94 -1.28
N GLY A 9 -16.39 2.30 -2.24
CA GLY A 9 -16.22 2.88 -3.57
C GLY A 9 -15.39 2.03 -4.48
N LYS A 10 -14.69 2.68 -5.40
CA LYS A 10 -13.86 2.00 -6.39
C LYS A 10 -12.54 2.75 -6.60
N ILE A 11 -11.53 2.01 -7.01
CA ILE A 11 -10.26 2.59 -7.43
C ILE A 11 -10.38 2.96 -8.90
N ILE A 12 -10.21 4.24 -9.22
CA ILE A 12 -10.37 4.74 -10.58
C ILE A 12 -9.04 4.86 -11.32
N LYS A 13 -7.92 4.87 -10.60
CA LYS A 13 -6.59 4.93 -11.22
C LYS A 13 -5.55 4.45 -10.21
N ILE A 14 -4.57 3.70 -10.69
CA ILE A 14 -3.41 3.27 -9.92
C ILE A 14 -2.20 4.05 -10.41
N ILE A 15 -1.53 4.76 -9.50
CA ILE A 15 -0.35 5.57 -9.82
C ILE A 15 0.91 4.71 -9.76
N ASP A 16 1.07 3.98 -8.65
CA ASP A 16 2.17 3.04 -8.40
C ASP A 16 1.72 2.03 -7.36
N GLY A 17 2.65 1.28 -6.78
CA GLY A 17 2.32 0.19 -5.86
C GLY A 17 1.73 0.62 -4.52
N ASP A 18 1.70 1.91 -4.19
CA ASP A 18 1.17 2.39 -2.90
C ASP A 18 0.34 3.67 -3.00
N THR A 19 0.02 4.11 -4.20
CA THR A 19 -0.75 5.35 -4.43
C THR A 19 -1.81 5.13 -5.50
N VAL A 20 -3.05 5.46 -5.16
CA VAL A 20 -4.20 5.26 -6.06
C VAL A 20 -5.15 6.45 -5.98
N TYR A 21 -6.05 6.57 -6.95
CA TYR A 21 -7.21 7.46 -6.88
C TYR A 21 -8.46 6.65 -6.57
N PHE A 22 -9.21 7.10 -5.60
CA PHE A 22 -10.43 6.45 -5.08
C PHE A 22 -11.64 7.38 -5.27
N GLN A 23 -12.75 6.80 -5.70
CA GLN A 23 -14.02 7.49 -5.77
C GLN A 23 -15.03 6.78 -4.88
N ALA A 24 -15.56 7.50 -3.89
CA ALA A 24 -16.62 6.98 -3.03
C ALA A 24 -17.93 6.82 -3.83
N ASN A 25 -18.79 5.90 -3.40
CA ASN A 25 -20.02 5.56 -4.13
C ASN A 25 -20.95 6.76 -4.38
N ASN A 26 -21.02 7.68 -3.45
CA ASN A 26 -21.97 8.80 -3.52
C ASN A 26 -21.26 10.14 -3.75
N ASP A 27 -20.09 10.11 -4.38
CA ASP A 27 -19.27 11.29 -4.62
C ASP A 27 -18.88 11.36 -6.09
N ASP A 28 -19.00 12.55 -6.68
CA ASP A 28 -18.57 12.80 -8.06
C ASP A 28 -17.06 13.06 -8.15
N GLY A 29 -16.43 13.37 -7.02
CA GLY A 29 -15.01 13.65 -6.95
C GLY A 29 -14.18 12.41 -6.65
N TYR A 30 -12.89 12.62 -6.41
CA TYR A 30 -11.98 11.53 -6.05
C TYR A 30 -11.00 12.00 -4.97
N LYS A 31 -10.42 11.01 -4.30
CA LYS A 31 -9.36 11.23 -3.31
C LYS A 31 -8.09 10.51 -3.77
N LYS A 32 -6.96 11.15 -3.57
CA LYS A 32 -5.67 10.49 -3.76
C LYS A 32 -5.32 9.78 -2.47
N LEU A 33 -5.18 8.46 -2.53
CA LEU A 33 -4.85 7.64 -1.36
C LEU A 33 -3.38 7.28 -1.36
N ARG A 34 -2.75 7.40 -0.20
CA ARG A 34 -1.46 6.80 0.09
C ARG A 34 -1.69 5.62 1.01
N LEU A 35 -1.34 4.42 0.57
CA LEU A 35 -1.58 3.22 1.36
C LEU A 35 -0.66 3.20 2.57
N VAL A 36 -1.26 3.09 3.77
CA VAL A 36 -0.51 3.13 5.03
C VAL A 36 0.28 1.86 5.27
N GLY A 37 1.40 2.00 5.98
CA GLY A 37 2.19 0.86 6.44
C GLY A 37 3.08 0.23 5.39
N ILE A 38 2.97 0.62 4.13
CA ILE A 38 3.79 0.06 3.06
C ILE A 38 4.54 1.15 2.30
N ASP A 39 5.63 0.76 1.65
CA ASP A 39 6.38 1.62 0.74
C ASP A 39 6.75 0.77 -0.47
N ALA A 40 6.23 1.13 -1.62
CA ALA A 40 6.45 0.41 -2.87
C ALA A 40 7.59 1.06 -3.66
N PRO A 41 8.32 0.28 -4.49
CA PRO A 41 9.32 0.86 -5.37
C PRO A 41 8.75 1.97 -6.23
N GLU A 42 9.53 3.04 -6.41
CA GLU A 42 9.16 4.13 -7.30
C GLU A 42 9.06 3.63 -8.74
N MET A 43 8.27 4.30 -9.57
CA MET A 43 8.08 3.85 -10.96
C MET A 43 9.39 3.76 -11.75
N LYS A 44 10.37 4.60 -11.44
CA LYS A 44 11.68 4.57 -12.09
C LYS A 44 12.66 3.62 -11.43
N GLN A 45 12.29 3.09 -10.28
CA GLN A 45 13.09 2.10 -9.55
C GLN A 45 12.85 0.71 -10.11
N ALA A 46 13.83 -0.18 -9.98
CA ALA A 46 13.64 -1.59 -10.31
C ALA A 46 12.42 -2.15 -9.57
N PHE A 47 11.63 -2.95 -10.25
CA PHE A 47 10.38 -3.55 -9.76
C PHE A 47 9.21 -2.55 -9.63
N GLY A 48 9.39 -1.27 -9.94
CA GLY A 48 8.32 -0.27 -9.82
C GLY A 48 7.07 -0.62 -10.61
N HIS A 49 7.23 -0.97 -11.88
CA HIS A 49 6.11 -1.37 -12.74
C HIS A 49 5.48 -2.68 -12.29
N LYS A 50 6.27 -3.63 -11.81
CA LYS A 50 5.76 -4.91 -11.30
C LYS A 50 4.96 -4.71 -10.02
N SER A 51 5.42 -3.82 -9.14
CA SER A 51 4.70 -3.46 -7.92
C SER A 51 3.34 -2.85 -8.25
N LYS A 52 3.29 -1.92 -9.19
CA LYS A 52 2.05 -1.34 -9.67
C LYS A 52 1.12 -2.42 -10.24
N GLN A 53 1.63 -3.32 -11.06
CA GLN A 53 0.85 -4.41 -11.64
C GLN A 53 0.33 -5.37 -10.57
N CYS A 54 1.13 -5.63 -9.55
CA CYS A 54 0.73 -6.43 -8.41
C CYS A 54 -0.51 -5.85 -7.74
N LEU A 55 -0.49 -4.55 -7.46
CA LEU A 55 -1.64 -3.86 -6.87
C LEU A 55 -2.85 -3.91 -7.81
N ALA A 56 -2.64 -3.67 -9.09
CA ALA A 56 -3.72 -3.74 -10.09
C ALA A 56 -4.39 -5.12 -10.10
N ASN A 57 -3.60 -6.19 -10.03
CA ASN A 57 -4.12 -7.55 -9.99
C ASN A 57 -4.93 -7.84 -8.73
N LEU A 58 -4.49 -7.32 -7.59
CA LEU A 58 -5.21 -7.50 -6.32
C LEU A 58 -6.55 -6.78 -6.32
N ILE A 59 -6.62 -5.60 -6.92
CA ILE A 59 -7.84 -4.78 -6.96
C ILE A 59 -8.78 -5.20 -8.08
N ASN A 60 -8.27 -5.37 -9.30
CA ASN A 60 -8.94 -5.93 -10.50
C ASN A 60 -10.44 -5.63 -10.63
N ASN A 61 -10.81 -4.36 -10.73
CA ASN A 61 -12.20 -3.89 -10.92
C ASN A 61 -13.16 -4.29 -9.79
N LYS A 62 -12.64 -4.60 -8.61
CA LYS A 62 -13.47 -4.96 -7.47
C LYS A 62 -13.93 -3.71 -6.72
N LEU A 63 -15.10 -3.79 -6.11
CA LEU A 63 -15.53 -2.79 -5.14
C LEU A 63 -14.64 -2.87 -3.92
N VAL A 64 -14.25 -1.70 -3.40
CA VAL A 64 -13.35 -1.63 -2.26
C VAL A 64 -14.00 -0.85 -1.12
N GLN A 65 -13.56 -1.15 0.08
CA GLN A 65 -13.80 -0.34 1.25
C GLN A 65 -12.45 0.25 1.66
N ILE A 66 -12.42 1.51 2.04
CA ILE A 66 -11.20 2.09 2.59
C ILE A 66 -11.43 2.47 4.06
N ILE A 67 -10.36 2.35 4.84
CA ILE A 67 -10.29 2.90 6.19
C ILE A 67 -9.36 4.10 6.09
N SER A 68 -9.88 5.30 6.40
CA SER A 68 -9.11 6.53 6.32
C SER A 68 -8.52 6.87 7.68
N PHE A 69 -7.25 7.29 7.70
CA PHE A 69 -6.50 7.68 8.90
C PHE A 69 -6.15 9.18 8.90
N GLY A 70 -6.79 9.97 8.03
CA GLY A 70 -6.51 11.38 7.91
C GLY A 70 -5.68 11.71 6.66
N GLU A 71 -5.24 12.96 6.56
CA GLU A 71 -4.43 13.42 5.42
C GLU A 71 -2.98 13.61 5.82
N ASP A 72 -2.07 13.40 4.88
CA ASP A 72 -0.69 13.80 5.05
C ASP A 72 -0.48 15.25 4.58
N ARG A 73 0.76 15.74 4.71
CA ARG A 73 1.11 17.12 4.32
C ARG A 73 1.02 17.38 2.80
N TYR A 74 0.90 16.32 2.01
CA TYR A 74 0.76 16.42 0.54
C TYR A 74 -0.70 16.29 0.10
N LYS A 75 -1.64 16.39 1.03
CA LYS A 75 -3.10 16.28 0.80
C LYS A 75 -3.53 14.92 0.27
N ARG A 76 -2.74 13.87 0.55
CA ARG A 76 -3.14 12.51 0.25
C ARG A 76 -3.86 11.94 1.47
N THR A 77 -4.94 11.22 1.24
CA THR A 77 -5.64 10.51 2.31
C THR A 77 -4.85 9.25 2.64
N LEU A 78 -4.45 9.12 3.90
CA LEU A 78 -3.79 7.90 4.38
C LEU A 78 -4.84 6.83 4.57
N ALA A 79 -4.68 5.67 3.94
CA ALA A 79 -5.74 4.68 3.90
C ALA A 79 -5.24 3.24 3.86
N LYS A 80 -6.10 2.35 4.36
CA LYS A 80 -6.02 0.91 4.15
C LYS A 80 -7.14 0.53 3.18
N ILE A 81 -6.85 -0.27 2.18
CA ILE A 81 -7.84 -0.80 1.25
C ILE A 81 -8.26 -2.19 1.72
N LEU A 82 -9.57 -2.40 1.80
CA LEU A 82 -10.14 -3.71 2.11
C LEU A 82 -11.00 -4.18 0.93
N ILE A 83 -10.84 -5.44 0.55
CA ILE A 83 -11.71 -6.10 -0.42
C ILE A 83 -12.21 -7.38 0.26
N GLU A 84 -13.54 -7.45 0.49
CA GLU A 84 -14.14 -8.57 1.22
C GLU A 84 -13.40 -8.82 2.55
N LYS A 85 -13.11 -7.76 3.27
CA LYS A 85 -12.40 -7.75 4.56
C LYS A 85 -10.92 -8.14 4.48
N ILE A 86 -10.39 -8.36 3.27
CA ILE A 86 -8.96 -8.66 3.09
C ILE A 86 -8.19 -7.33 3.01
N ASP A 87 -7.15 -7.21 3.83
CA ASP A 87 -6.25 -6.06 3.86
C ASP A 87 -5.33 -6.11 2.65
N ILE A 88 -5.57 -5.24 1.67
CA ILE A 88 -4.78 -5.19 0.43
C ILE A 88 -3.37 -4.63 0.68
N ASN A 89 -3.23 -3.70 1.62
CA ASN A 89 -1.90 -3.19 1.99
C ASN A 89 -1.03 -4.35 2.49
N LEU A 90 -1.58 -5.17 3.38
CA LEU A 90 -0.91 -6.37 3.88
C LEU A 90 -0.57 -7.33 2.74
N ALA A 91 -1.52 -7.56 1.83
CA ALA A 91 -1.33 -8.46 0.69
C ALA A 91 -0.18 -8.02 -0.21
N MET A 92 0.04 -6.71 -0.36
CA MET A 92 1.18 -6.19 -1.12
C MET A 92 2.50 -6.65 -0.51
N ILE A 93 2.60 -6.63 0.83
CA ILE A 93 3.80 -7.11 1.53
C ILE A 93 3.93 -8.63 1.38
N GLU A 94 2.85 -9.37 1.62
CA GLU A 94 2.85 -10.84 1.56
C GLU A 94 3.29 -11.37 0.19
N ASN A 95 2.96 -10.64 -0.86
CA ASN A 95 3.34 -11.00 -2.23
C ASN A 95 4.73 -10.48 -2.64
N GLY A 96 5.42 -9.80 -1.73
CA GLY A 96 6.73 -9.22 -2.02
C GLY A 96 6.67 -8.06 -2.99
N CYS A 97 5.57 -7.31 -2.98
CA CYS A 97 5.34 -6.19 -3.91
C CYS A 97 5.56 -4.83 -3.26
N ALA A 98 5.75 -4.80 -1.95
CA ALA A 98 6.05 -3.59 -1.19
C ALA A 98 6.77 -3.95 0.10
N TRP A 99 7.42 -2.98 0.66
CA TRP A 99 8.12 -3.09 1.94
C TRP A 99 7.21 -2.62 3.07
N PHE A 100 7.39 -3.18 4.28
CA PHE A 100 6.77 -2.62 5.47
C PHE A 100 7.49 -1.32 5.82
N TYR A 101 6.74 -0.19 5.82
CA TYR A 101 7.33 1.14 6.06
C TYR A 101 7.30 1.47 7.56
N ARG A 102 8.34 1.06 8.26
CA ARG A 102 8.42 1.16 9.74
C ARG A 102 8.48 2.60 10.24
N ARG A 103 8.96 3.52 9.43
CA ARG A 103 9.05 4.94 9.83
C ARG A 103 7.70 5.51 10.25
N TYR A 104 6.62 5.06 9.60
CA TYR A 104 5.27 5.54 9.87
C TYR A 104 4.37 4.43 10.41
N LYS A 105 4.95 3.42 11.07
CA LYS A 105 4.20 2.25 11.55
C LYS A 105 3.12 2.62 12.56
N ASN A 106 3.27 3.74 13.28
CA ASN A 106 2.32 4.15 14.32
C ASN A 106 0.95 4.58 13.77
N THR A 107 0.81 4.74 12.45
CA THR A 107 -0.50 4.91 11.83
C THR A 107 -1.32 3.63 11.93
N LEU A 108 -0.65 2.47 11.99
CA LEU A 108 -1.28 1.17 12.17
C LEU A 108 -1.42 0.85 13.65
N ASP A 109 -2.46 0.09 14.01
CA ASP A 109 -2.54 -0.44 15.37
C ASP A 109 -1.46 -1.51 15.61
N ILE A 110 -1.27 -1.90 16.86
CA ILE A 110 -0.18 -2.82 17.25
C ILE A 110 -0.34 -4.18 16.58
N ASP A 111 -1.57 -4.68 16.45
CA ASP A 111 -1.81 -5.98 15.81
C ASP A 111 -1.44 -5.94 14.33
N ASP A 112 -1.83 -4.88 13.63
CA ASP A 112 -1.47 -4.69 12.21
C ASP A 112 0.04 -4.53 12.05
N GLN A 113 0.70 -3.80 12.93
CA GLN A 113 2.17 -3.66 12.89
C GLN A 113 2.84 -5.04 12.95
N ALA A 114 2.37 -5.90 13.85
CA ALA A 114 2.90 -7.26 13.98
C ALA A 114 2.64 -8.09 12.73
N MET A 115 1.43 -8.00 12.16
CA MET A 115 1.06 -8.74 10.96
C MET A 115 1.87 -8.29 9.75
N TYR A 116 2.09 -6.98 9.59
CA TYR A 116 2.87 -6.43 8.48
C TYR A 116 4.34 -6.85 8.58
N ASP A 117 4.89 -6.82 9.79
CA ASP A 117 6.25 -7.27 10.04
C ASP A 117 6.43 -8.75 9.70
N GLN A 118 5.52 -9.60 10.17
CA GLN A 118 5.55 -11.04 9.87
C GLN A 118 5.39 -11.32 8.38
N ALA A 119 4.53 -10.57 7.70
CA ALA A 119 4.33 -10.70 6.26
C ALA A 119 5.62 -10.39 5.49
N GLU A 120 6.36 -9.37 5.90
CA GLU A 120 7.63 -9.03 5.26
C GLU A 120 8.68 -10.12 5.49
N ILE A 121 8.79 -10.62 6.70
CA ILE A 121 9.70 -11.73 7.02
C ILE A 121 9.38 -12.94 6.14
N PHE A 122 8.10 -13.30 6.04
CA PHE A 122 7.64 -14.40 5.20
C PHE A 122 8.03 -14.18 3.73
N ALA A 123 7.77 -12.98 3.20
CA ALA A 123 8.08 -12.65 1.81
C ALA A 123 9.58 -12.73 1.53
N ILE A 124 10.42 -12.25 2.45
CA ILE A 124 11.88 -12.32 2.34
C ILE A 124 12.36 -13.78 2.36
N GLU A 125 11.89 -14.55 3.34
CA GLU A 125 12.31 -15.96 3.49
C GLU A 125 11.91 -16.81 2.29
N ASN A 126 10.76 -16.50 1.68
CA ASN A 126 10.24 -17.25 0.53
C ASN A 126 10.63 -16.59 -0.81
N LYS A 127 11.46 -15.57 -0.79
CA LYS A 127 11.97 -14.88 -1.98
C LYS A 127 10.85 -14.43 -2.92
N LYS A 128 9.79 -13.90 -2.35
CA LYS A 128 8.63 -13.41 -3.09
C LYS A 128 8.95 -12.09 -3.78
N GLY A 129 8.47 -11.93 -5.01
CA GLY A 129 8.52 -10.67 -5.74
C GLY A 129 9.87 -9.95 -5.69
N LEU A 130 9.89 -8.77 -5.07
CA LEU A 130 11.10 -7.97 -4.81
C LEU A 130 12.24 -8.79 -4.21
N PHE A 131 11.89 -9.67 -3.29
CA PHE A 131 12.86 -10.40 -2.47
C PHE A 131 13.42 -11.62 -3.18
N SER A 132 13.04 -11.86 -4.44
CA SER A 132 13.73 -12.82 -5.29
C SER A 132 15.12 -12.30 -5.70
N ASN A 133 15.32 -10.98 -5.64
CA ASN A 133 16.61 -10.34 -5.82
C ASN A 133 17.17 -9.98 -4.44
N GLN A 134 18.28 -10.60 -4.06
CA GLN A 134 18.92 -10.37 -2.75
C GLN A 134 19.46 -8.94 -2.61
N GLU A 135 19.63 -8.22 -3.72
CA GLU A 135 20.14 -6.86 -3.73
C GLU A 135 19.01 -5.83 -3.88
N ALA A 136 17.75 -6.24 -3.65
CA ALA A 136 16.61 -5.33 -3.72
C ALA A 136 16.83 -4.14 -2.77
N GLU A 137 16.63 -2.93 -3.30
CA GLU A 137 16.82 -1.69 -2.56
C GLU A 137 15.47 -1.16 -2.09
N ALA A 138 15.38 -0.80 -0.82
CA ALA A 138 14.17 -0.18 -0.27
C ALA A 138 13.91 1.16 -0.92
N PRO A 139 12.62 1.53 -1.14
CA PRO A 139 12.29 2.80 -1.80
C PRO A 139 12.86 4.02 -1.09
N TRP A 140 12.87 4.01 0.25
CA TRP A 140 13.40 5.14 1.03
C TRP A 140 14.91 5.32 0.84
N ASP A 141 15.66 4.26 0.59
CA ASP A 141 17.09 4.35 0.27
C ASP A 141 17.30 4.81 -1.17
N TRP A 142 16.49 4.28 -2.10
CA TRP A 142 16.55 4.68 -3.50
C TRP A 142 16.26 6.18 -3.67
N ARG A 143 15.25 6.71 -2.96
CA ARG A 143 14.91 8.13 -3.01
C ARG A 143 16.04 9.05 -2.54
N LYS A 144 16.85 8.60 -1.56
CA LYS A 144 18.00 9.38 -1.09
C LYS A 144 19.09 9.54 -2.13
N LYS A 145 19.20 8.61 -3.07
CA LYS A 145 20.22 8.60 -4.14
C LYS A 145 19.74 9.31 -5.40
N ASN A 146 18.47 9.54 -5.53
CA ASN A 146 17.88 10.01 -6.80
C ASN A 146 16.95 11.23 -6.66
#